data_99c0e1a313354d684284a31f2ddb6b84
#
_entry.id   99c0e1a313354d684284a31f2ddb6b84
#
_cell.length_a   1.000
_cell.length_b   1.000
_cell.length_c   1.000
_cell.angle_alpha   90.00
_cell.angle_beta   90.00
_cell.angle_gamma   90.00
#
_symmetry.space_group_name_H-M   'P 1'
#
loop_
_entity.id
_entity.type
_entity.pdbx_description
1 polymer ?
#
loop_
_entity_poly.entity_id
_entity_poly.type
_entity_poly.pdbx_seq_one_letter_code
_entity_poly.pdbx_strand_id
1 'polypeptide(L)'
;MDRPLRWLAIALALFVANAQADSSVPAAPRVSASTWLLADFDSGARLAAHDAGRRVAPASLTKLMTAYLLFEKLRSGKWMLGEQINVSPRAAAQRGARIFLVPGQSVPAETLLQGMIVRSANDATLALVEHVAENERAFVVEMNHKADEFGLHGTHFVNATGLDAAGHYSTANDLLILASRLLRDFPEQYRRFAVREFAYQELKQYNRNALLWRDSSVDGIKTGRTQQAGFCLIASASRNGMRLIAVVLGAADEAGRVSASEQLLDYGFRHFETRLVMQGGEPATRVRVWMGEASELPLGLERPLFVTLPRGQHAQLHTRFDVGQLLTAPIAAGERVGFLGVALGDKPIAQVPLIALSAVDTGNILQRAFDRIQLWAQ
;
A
#
# COMPACT_ATOMS: atom_id res chain seq x y z
N MET A 1 -1.33 -21.72 -43.99
CA MET A 1 -2.31 -20.59 -43.91
C MET A 1 -2.48 -20.24 -42.47
N ASP A 2 -1.63 -19.30 -42.02
CA ASP A 2 -1.47 -18.90 -40.62
C ASP A 2 -2.52 -17.85 -40.25
N ARG A 3 -3.27 -18.12 -39.18
CA ARG A 3 -4.12 -17.09 -38.57
C ARG A 3 -3.41 -16.58 -37.30
N PRO A 4 -3.07 -15.28 -37.22
CA PRO A 4 -2.49 -14.73 -35.99
C PRO A 4 -3.59 -14.57 -34.95
N LEU A 5 -3.37 -15.20 -33.79
CA LEU A 5 -4.12 -14.93 -32.55
C LEU A 5 -3.87 -13.47 -32.10
N ARG A 6 -4.89 -12.64 -32.25
CA ARG A 6 -4.91 -11.30 -31.68
C ARG A 6 -5.17 -11.42 -30.15
N TRP A 7 -4.13 -11.24 -29.37
CA TRP A 7 -4.25 -11.02 -27.93
C TRP A 7 -4.89 -9.65 -27.70
N LEU A 8 -6.18 -9.62 -27.37
CA LEU A 8 -6.80 -8.44 -26.82
C LEU A 8 -6.33 -8.30 -25.36
N ALA A 9 -5.45 -7.35 -25.12
CA ALA A 9 -5.15 -6.87 -23.78
C ALA A 9 -6.40 -6.17 -23.24
N ILE A 10 -7.23 -6.88 -22.49
CA ILE A 10 -8.33 -6.29 -21.74
C ILE A 10 -7.69 -5.64 -20.51
N ALA A 11 -7.55 -4.32 -20.56
CA ALA A 11 -7.22 -3.50 -19.41
C ALA A 11 -8.26 -3.79 -18.32
N LEU A 12 -7.79 -4.30 -17.19
CA LEU A 12 -8.58 -4.52 -15.98
C LEU A 12 -8.98 -3.14 -15.44
N ALA A 13 -10.11 -2.63 -15.89
CA ALA A 13 -10.75 -1.47 -15.28
C ALA A 13 -11.18 -1.88 -13.88
N LEU A 14 -10.38 -1.55 -12.87
CA LEU A 14 -10.84 -1.42 -11.51
C LEU A 14 -11.96 -0.38 -11.52
N PHE A 15 -13.18 -0.83 -11.61
CA PHE A 15 -14.33 0.01 -11.29
C PHE A 15 -14.21 0.38 -9.83
N VAL A 16 -13.52 1.48 -9.55
CA VAL A 16 -13.68 2.23 -8.32
C VAL A 16 -15.07 2.83 -8.43
N ALA A 17 -16.07 2.09 -7.96
CA ALA A 17 -17.38 2.66 -7.74
C ALA A 17 -17.17 3.85 -6.81
N ASN A 18 -17.31 5.06 -7.32
CA ASN A 18 -17.51 6.23 -6.49
C ASN A 18 -18.78 5.91 -5.68
N ALA A 19 -18.60 5.46 -4.45
CA ALA A 19 -19.67 5.30 -3.51
C ALA A 19 -20.30 6.69 -3.33
N GLN A 20 -21.33 6.99 -4.10
CA GLN A 20 -22.22 8.07 -3.75
C GLN A 20 -22.69 7.76 -2.34
N ALA A 21 -22.41 8.68 -1.42
CA ALA A 21 -22.70 8.55 -0.01
C ALA A 21 -24.18 8.13 0.14
N ASP A 22 -24.39 6.88 0.53
CA ASP A 22 -25.68 6.43 1.01
C ASP A 22 -26.03 7.35 2.18
N SER A 23 -27.28 7.82 2.27
CA SER A 23 -27.73 8.83 3.23
C SER A 23 -27.53 8.46 4.72
N SER A 24 -26.93 7.31 4.98
CA SER A 24 -26.64 6.76 6.31
C SER A 24 -25.29 7.23 6.91
N VAL A 25 -24.34 7.74 6.10
CA VAL A 25 -23.04 8.19 6.60
C VAL A 25 -22.99 9.72 6.59
N PRO A 26 -22.67 10.36 7.73
CA PRO A 26 -22.51 11.80 7.78
C PRO A 26 -21.40 12.28 6.83
N ALA A 27 -21.50 13.52 6.36
CA ALA A 27 -20.46 14.12 5.55
C ALA A 27 -19.09 14.06 6.27
N ALA A 28 -18.03 13.86 5.49
CA ALA A 28 -16.68 13.85 6.01
C ALA A 28 -16.34 15.18 6.72
N PRO A 29 -15.49 15.16 7.76
CA PRO A 29 -15.11 16.36 8.48
C PRO A 29 -14.42 17.37 7.57
N ARG A 30 -14.67 18.66 7.79
CA ARG A 30 -13.93 19.73 7.13
C ARG A 30 -12.62 19.95 7.88
N VAL A 31 -11.50 19.51 7.32
CA VAL A 31 -10.18 19.68 7.92
C VAL A 31 -9.40 20.77 7.22
N SER A 32 -8.60 21.53 8.00
CA SER A 32 -7.80 22.64 7.48
C SER A 32 -6.47 22.12 6.89
N ALA A 33 -6.55 21.59 5.67
CA ALA A 33 -5.39 21.15 4.89
C ALA A 33 -5.65 21.36 3.40
N SER A 34 -4.60 21.53 2.62
CA SER A 34 -4.72 21.81 1.17
C SER A 34 -5.28 20.62 0.40
N THR A 35 -4.90 19.42 0.77
CA THR A 35 -5.41 18.18 0.19
C THR A 35 -5.31 17.05 1.23
N TRP A 36 -6.25 16.14 1.22
CA TRP A 36 -6.27 15.03 2.15
C TRP A 36 -7.05 13.82 1.62
N LEU A 37 -6.77 12.67 2.20
CA LEU A 37 -7.39 11.39 1.86
C LEU A 37 -7.44 10.50 3.09
N LEU A 38 -8.57 9.84 3.30
CA LEU A 38 -8.74 8.76 4.27
C LEU A 38 -9.11 7.47 3.53
N ALA A 39 -8.40 6.40 3.81
CA ALA A 39 -8.68 5.09 3.22
C ALA A 39 -8.52 3.95 4.22
N ASP A 40 -9.22 2.87 3.99
CA ASP A 40 -8.98 1.58 4.63
C ASP A 40 -7.82 0.87 3.94
N PHE A 41 -6.92 0.32 4.74
CA PHE A 41 -5.71 -0.34 4.25
C PHE A 41 -5.99 -1.70 3.59
N ASP A 42 -6.88 -2.51 4.21
CA ASP A 42 -7.09 -3.89 3.80
C ASP A 42 -7.94 -3.99 2.53
N SER A 43 -9.05 -3.25 2.47
CA SER A 43 -9.93 -3.21 1.30
C SER A 43 -9.47 -2.25 0.21
N GLY A 44 -8.62 -1.25 0.56
CA GLY A 44 -8.27 -0.15 -0.32
C GLY A 44 -9.39 0.88 -0.53
N ALA A 45 -10.50 0.76 0.19
CA ALA A 45 -11.66 1.66 0.04
C ALA A 45 -11.30 3.09 0.47
N ARG A 46 -11.57 4.06 -0.42
CA ARG A 46 -11.47 5.49 -0.09
C ARG A 46 -12.72 5.92 0.65
N LEU A 47 -12.58 6.34 1.90
CA LEU A 47 -13.70 6.70 2.76
C LEU A 47 -14.07 8.18 2.65
N ALA A 48 -13.05 9.03 2.46
CA ALA A 48 -13.23 10.46 2.27
C ALA A 48 -11.98 11.07 1.62
N ALA A 49 -12.16 12.12 0.83
CA ALA A 49 -11.04 12.81 0.18
C ALA A 49 -11.38 14.26 -0.15
N HIS A 50 -10.35 15.09 -0.27
CA HIS A 50 -10.41 16.43 -0.81
C HIS A 50 -9.16 16.69 -1.66
N ASP A 51 -9.35 17.01 -2.94
CA ASP A 51 -8.29 17.27 -3.93
C ASP A 51 -7.14 16.26 -3.94
N ALA A 52 -7.43 14.97 -3.66
CA ALA A 52 -6.40 13.96 -3.43
C ALA A 52 -5.48 13.68 -4.64
N GLY A 53 -5.86 14.11 -5.84
CA GLY A 53 -5.05 14.06 -7.06
C GLY A 53 -4.19 15.29 -7.31
N ARG A 54 -4.30 16.35 -6.49
CA ARG A 54 -3.54 17.58 -6.65
C ARG A 54 -2.05 17.33 -6.39
N ARG A 55 -1.19 17.75 -7.30
CA ARG A 55 0.27 17.72 -7.13
C ARG A 55 0.71 18.80 -6.14
N VAL A 56 1.45 18.37 -5.11
CA VAL A 56 2.03 19.23 -4.08
C VAL A 56 3.46 18.79 -3.76
N ALA A 57 4.25 19.67 -3.16
CA ALA A 57 5.56 19.27 -2.65
C ALA A 57 5.38 18.24 -1.50
N PRO A 58 6.00 17.05 -1.58
CA PRO A 58 5.81 15.99 -0.59
C PRO A 58 6.60 16.23 0.71
N ALA A 59 7.56 17.15 0.72
CA ALA A 59 8.50 17.30 1.82
C ALA A 59 9.12 15.95 2.22
N SER A 60 9.40 15.74 3.49
CA SER A 60 9.99 14.49 3.99
C SER A 60 9.10 13.24 3.89
N LEU A 61 7.89 13.34 3.33
CA LEU A 61 7.13 12.15 2.95
C LEU A 61 7.83 11.37 1.81
N THR A 62 8.68 12.04 1.04
CA THR A 62 9.64 11.45 0.09
C THR A 62 10.43 10.29 0.69
N LYS A 63 10.77 10.39 1.98
CA LYS A 63 11.54 9.34 2.68
C LYS A 63 10.80 8.01 2.81
N LEU A 64 9.51 7.96 2.50
CA LEU A 64 8.80 6.68 2.38
C LEU A 64 9.31 5.88 1.18
N MET A 65 9.54 6.53 0.02
CA MET A 65 10.16 5.87 -1.14
C MET A 65 11.62 5.51 -0.85
N THR A 66 12.37 6.41 -0.20
CA THR A 66 13.74 6.11 0.23
C THR A 66 13.79 4.89 1.17
N ALA A 67 12.90 4.84 2.17
CA ALA A 67 12.79 3.70 3.08
C ALA A 67 12.40 2.42 2.34
N TYR A 68 11.46 2.51 1.41
CA TYR A 68 11.02 1.36 0.61
C TYR A 68 12.19 0.72 -0.13
N LEU A 69 12.96 1.51 -0.88
CA LEU A 69 14.14 1.03 -1.62
C LEU A 69 15.25 0.50 -0.69
N LEU A 70 15.47 1.17 0.44
CA LEU A 70 16.41 0.68 1.45
C LEU A 70 15.98 -0.68 2.00
N PHE A 71 14.69 -0.90 2.26
CA PHE A 71 14.16 -2.17 2.73
C PHE A 71 14.21 -3.27 1.65
N GLU A 72 13.97 -2.94 0.37
CA GLU A 72 14.19 -3.89 -0.73
C GLU A 72 15.65 -4.35 -0.79
N LYS A 73 16.58 -3.41 -0.71
CA LYS A 73 18.03 -3.71 -0.74
C LYS A 73 18.46 -4.49 0.51
N LEU A 74 17.89 -4.19 1.68
CA LEU A 74 18.10 -4.96 2.92
C LEU A 74 17.61 -6.40 2.78
N ARG A 75 16.36 -6.58 2.28
CA ARG A 75 15.76 -7.91 2.06
C ARG A 75 16.55 -8.75 1.04
N SER A 76 17.14 -8.11 0.04
CA SER A 76 17.98 -8.79 -0.97
C SER A 76 19.43 -9.00 -0.54
N GLY A 77 19.81 -8.62 0.69
CA GLY A 77 21.16 -8.79 1.21
C GLY A 77 22.22 -7.85 0.59
N LYS A 78 21.79 -6.80 -0.11
CA LYS A 78 22.72 -5.80 -0.70
C LYS A 78 23.34 -4.89 0.34
N TRP A 79 22.83 -4.85 1.54
CA TRP A 79 23.39 -4.20 2.73
C TRP A 79 22.78 -4.82 3.99
N MET A 80 23.40 -4.55 5.15
CA MET A 80 22.96 -5.08 6.44
C MET A 80 22.90 -3.99 7.51
N LEU A 81 21.99 -4.13 8.47
CA LEU A 81 21.80 -3.16 9.55
C LEU A 81 23.02 -2.99 10.46
N GLY A 82 23.86 -4.04 10.57
CA GLY A 82 25.09 -4.01 11.37
C GLY A 82 26.29 -3.35 10.68
N GLU A 83 26.19 -3.00 9.40
CA GLU A 83 27.30 -2.37 8.68
C GLU A 83 27.61 -1.00 9.25
N GLN A 84 28.91 -0.66 9.18
CA GLN A 84 29.42 0.66 9.55
C GLN A 84 29.47 1.54 8.30
N ILE A 85 28.80 2.68 8.33
CA ILE A 85 28.71 3.61 7.21
C ILE A 85 29.53 4.83 7.49
N ASN A 86 30.50 5.12 6.61
CA ASN A 86 31.32 6.32 6.69
C ASN A 86 30.50 7.53 6.20
N VAL A 87 30.40 8.54 7.06
CA VAL A 87 29.63 9.76 6.77
C VAL A 87 30.45 10.67 5.85
N SER A 88 29.92 10.92 4.66
CA SER A 88 30.53 11.86 3.72
C SER A 88 30.38 13.31 4.19
N PRO A 89 31.28 14.23 3.78
CA PRO A 89 31.09 15.66 4.01
C PRO A 89 29.76 16.19 3.45
N ARG A 90 29.30 15.65 2.34
CA ARG A 90 28.02 16.01 1.70
C ARG A 90 26.80 15.56 2.53
N ALA A 91 26.84 14.37 3.09
CA ALA A 91 25.79 13.87 3.97
C ALA A 91 25.72 14.71 5.26
N ALA A 92 26.85 14.95 5.90
CA ALA A 92 26.91 15.77 7.13
C ALA A 92 26.48 17.23 6.91
N ALA A 93 26.70 17.80 5.72
CA ALA A 93 26.33 19.18 5.36
C ALA A 93 24.83 19.33 5.01
N GLN A 94 24.02 18.26 5.05
CA GLN A 94 22.61 18.33 4.70
C GLN A 94 21.86 19.33 5.59
N ARG A 95 20.93 20.07 4.97
CA ARG A 95 20.08 21.06 5.66
C ARG A 95 18.79 20.42 6.22
N GLY A 96 18.10 21.14 7.06
CA GLY A 96 16.80 20.74 7.63
C GLY A 96 16.94 19.83 8.86
N ALA A 97 16.12 18.79 8.97
CA ALA A 97 16.18 17.85 10.08
C ALA A 97 17.47 17.01 10.02
N ARG A 98 18.18 16.89 11.14
CA ARG A 98 19.47 16.16 11.22
C ARG A 98 19.60 15.47 12.57
N ILE A 99 20.50 14.48 12.62
CA ILE A 99 21.05 13.91 13.85
C ILE A 99 22.46 14.40 14.14
N PHE A 100 22.94 15.37 13.33
CA PHE A 100 24.23 16.05 13.48
C PHE A 100 25.43 15.12 13.28
N LEU A 101 25.41 14.37 12.16
CA LEU A 101 26.54 13.53 11.76
C LEU A 101 27.80 14.34 11.48
N VAL A 102 28.94 13.78 11.85
CA VAL A 102 30.27 14.39 11.64
C VAL A 102 30.93 13.76 10.41
N PRO A 103 31.52 14.56 9.49
CA PRO A 103 32.26 14.02 8.33
C PRO A 103 33.37 13.05 8.75
N GLY A 104 33.48 11.91 8.06
CA GLY A 104 34.47 10.89 8.34
C GLY A 104 34.13 9.98 9.52
N GLN A 105 33.08 10.24 10.24
CA GLN A 105 32.61 9.37 11.30
C GLN A 105 32.04 8.08 10.70
N SER A 106 32.29 6.95 11.37
CA SER A 106 31.67 5.66 11.07
C SER A 106 30.47 5.44 11.99
N VAL A 107 29.29 5.20 11.41
CA VAL A 107 28.02 5.08 12.16
C VAL A 107 27.29 3.81 11.74
N PRO A 108 26.74 3.02 12.69
CA PRO A 108 25.95 1.84 12.35
C PRO A 108 24.76 2.20 11.44
N ALA A 109 24.55 1.42 10.40
CA ALA A 109 23.45 1.59 9.46
C ALA A 109 22.08 1.62 10.14
N GLU A 110 21.88 0.80 11.17
CA GLU A 110 20.68 0.78 12.03
C GLU A 110 20.41 2.16 12.67
N THR A 111 21.45 2.81 13.19
CA THR A 111 21.35 4.14 13.80
C THR A 111 20.94 5.20 12.76
N LEU A 112 21.53 5.14 11.57
CA LEU A 112 21.17 6.04 10.48
C LEU A 112 19.74 5.83 10.03
N LEU A 113 19.30 4.58 9.93
CA LEU A 113 17.92 4.22 9.56
C LEU A 113 16.92 4.74 10.60
N GLN A 114 17.20 4.59 11.89
CA GLN A 114 16.39 5.16 12.96
C GLN A 114 16.37 6.69 12.89
N GLY A 115 17.51 7.34 12.67
CA GLY A 115 17.59 8.78 12.47
C GLY A 115 16.73 9.28 11.32
N MET A 116 16.77 8.58 10.19
CA MET A 116 15.94 8.87 9.02
C MET A 116 14.43 8.73 9.34
N ILE A 117 14.03 7.66 10.01
CA ILE A 117 12.61 7.37 10.27
C ILE A 117 12.08 8.26 11.39
N VAL A 118 12.70 8.23 12.57
CA VAL A 118 12.21 8.87 13.79
C VAL A 118 12.38 10.39 13.74
N ARG A 119 13.60 10.85 13.46
CA ARG A 119 13.91 12.30 13.41
C ARG A 119 13.66 12.92 12.04
N SER A 120 13.44 12.10 11.02
CA SER A 120 13.39 12.57 9.62
C SER A 120 14.71 13.17 9.15
N ALA A 121 15.84 12.69 9.65
CA ALA A 121 17.17 13.25 9.49
C ALA A 121 17.65 13.17 8.02
N ASN A 122 17.98 14.31 7.42
CA ASN A 122 18.44 14.39 6.03
C ASN A 122 19.89 13.90 5.89
N ASP A 123 20.75 14.20 6.88
CA ASP A 123 22.14 13.73 6.94
C ASP A 123 22.19 12.19 6.98
N ALA A 124 21.42 11.57 7.86
CA ALA A 124 21.31 10.11 7.94
C ALA A 124 20.70 9.51 6.66
N THR A 125 19.71 10.19 6.07
CA THR A 125 19.12 9.74 4.81
C THR A 125 20.14 9.69 3.69
N LEU A 126 20.92 10.78 3.52
CA LEU A 126 21.91 10.84 2.44
C LEU A 126 23.08 9.88 2.69
N ALA A 127 23.53 9.72 3.94
CA ALA A 127 24.57 8.73 4.26
C ALA A 127 24.16 7.31 3.89
N LEU A 128 22.89 6.92 4.18
CA LEU A 128 22.35 5.62 3.75
C LEU A 128 22.26 5.49 2.24
N VAL A 129 21.79 6.53 1.55
CA VAL A 129 21.67 6.54 0.09
C VAL A 129 23.03 6.42 -0.59
N GLU A 130 24.03 7.16 -0.14
CA GLU A 130 25.40 7.09 -0.67
C GLU A 130 26.08 5.75 -0.39
N HIS A 131 25.65 5.02 0.65
CA HIS A 131 26.15 3.68 0.94
C HIS A 131 25.56 2.61 0.02
N VAL A 132 24.27 2.68 -0.29
CA VAL A 132 23.55 1.63 -1.03
C VAL A 132 23.45 1.87 -2.53
N ALA A 133 23.87 3.05 -2.99
CA ALA A 133 23.86 3.44 -4.40
C ALA A 133 25.17 4.16 -4.74
N GLU A 134 25.52 4.21 -6.03
CA GLU A 134 26.70 4.91 -6.50
C GLU A 134 26.71 6.39 -6.06
N ASN A 135 25.53 7.03 -6.13
CA ASN A 135 25.30 8.41 -5.69
C ASN A 135 23.79 8.67 -5.57
N GLU A 136 23.43 9.82 -5.00
CA GLU A 136 22.00 10.20 -4.86
C GLU A 136 21.27 10.30 -6.21
N ARG A 137 21.94 10.70 -7.29
CA ARG A 137 21.30 10.81 -8.61
C ARG A 137 20.88 9.44 -9.13
N ALA A 138 21.75 8.43 -9.00
CA ALA A 138 21.42 7.05 -9.36
C ALA A 138 20.27 6.53 -8.51
N PHE A 139 20.28 6.80 -7.20
CA PHE A 139 19.17 6.42 -6.30
C PHE A 139 17.84 7.10 -6.67
N VAL A 140 17.85 8.36 -7.07
CA VAL A 140 16.65 9.09 -7.53
C VAL A 140 16.09 8.47 -8.83
N VAL A 141 16.92 7.98 -9.72
CA VAL A 141 16.47 7.21 -10.89
C VAL A 141 15.72 5.95 -10.44
N GLU A 142 16.26 5.20 -9.45
CA GLU A 142 15.57 4.03 -8.87
C GLU A 142 14.23 4.44 -8.21
N MET A 143 14.19 5.59 -7.50
CA MET A 143 12.94 6.09 -6.89
C MET A 143 11.86 6.35 -7.93
N ASN A 144 12.19 6.98 -9.06
CA ASN A 144 11.23 7.26 -10.12
C ASN A 144 10.82 5.99 -10.87
N HIS A 145 11.74 5.09 -11.13
CA HIS A 145 11.40 3.77 -11.69
C HIS A 145 10.42 3.01 -10.79
N LYS A 146 10.65 3.01 -9.47
CA LYS A 146 9.75 2.39 -8.50
C LYS A 146 8.40 3.11 -8.43
N ALA A 147 8.37 4.43 -8.60
CA ALA A 147 7.13 5.19 -8.69
C ALA A 147 6.29 4.76 -9.91
N ASP A 148 6.93 4.59 -11.07
CA ASP A 148 6.28 4.08 -12.28
C ASP A 148 5.77 2.65 -12.09
N GLU A 149 6.57 1.75 -11.49
CA GLU A 149 6.18 0.37 -11.15
C GLU A 149 4.92 0.32 -10.26
N PHE A 150 4.79 1.27 -9.34
CA PHE A 150 3.64 1.39 -8.45
C PHE A 150 2.46 2.15 -9.04
N GLY A 151 2.60 2.70 -10.25
CA GLY A 151 1.57 3.52 -10.87
C GLY A 151 1.37 4.88 -10.19
N LEU A 152 2.43 5.46 -9.61
CA LEU A 152 2.38 6.78 -8.95
C LEU A 152 2.47 7.91 -9.98
N HIS A 153 1.49 8.01 -10.85
CA HIS A 153 1.50 8.91 -12.02
C HIS A 153 1.50 10.40 -11.69
N GLY A 154 1.16 10.77 -10.47
CA GLY A 154 1.20 12.13 -9.97
C GLY A 154 2.46 12.45 -9.15
N THR A 155 3.50 11.59 -9.20
CA THR A 155 4.70 11.69 -8.37
C THR A 155 5.96 11.78 -9.23
N HIS A 156 6.89 12.63 -8.82
CA HIS A 156 8.24 12.69 -9.37
C HIS A 156 9.23 13.11 -8.29
N PHE A 157 10.29 12.34 -8.11
CA PHE A 157 11.34 12.59 -7.14
C PHE A 157 12.55 13.25 -7.79
N VAL A 158 13.15 14.24 -7.11
CA VAL A 158 14.37 14.96 -7.53
C VAL A 158 15.51 14.75 -6.54
N ASN A 159 15.19 14.42 -5.29
CA ASN A 159 16.14 14.07 -4.24
C ASN A 159 15.57 13.02 -3.29
N ALA A 160 16.41 12.41 -2.48
CA ALA A 160 16.02 11.33 -1.56
C ALA A 160 15.46 11.84 -0.22
N THR A 161 15.57 13.13 0.07
CA THR A 161 15.25 13.70 1.39
C THR A 161 13.91 14.43 1.44
N GLY A 162 13.42 14.91 0.30
CA GLY A 162 12.20 15.72 0.19
C GLY A 162 12.44 17.22 0.45
N LEU A 163 13.65 17.71 0.27
CA LEU A 163 13.90 19.13 0.20
C LEU A 163 13.26 19.73 -1.05
N ASP A 164 12.76 20.96 -0.94
CA ASP A 164 12.11 21.66 -2.04
C ASP A 164 13.04 21.76 -3.26
N ALA A 165 12.55 21.32 -4.40
CA ALA A 165 13.24 21.36 -5.68
C ALA A 165 12.21 21.46 -6.82
N ALA A 166 12.58 22.14 -7.89
CA ALA A 166 11.75 22.20 -9.09
C ALA A 166 11.49 20.79 -9.63
N GLY A 167 10.24 20.46 -9.91
CA GLY A 167 9.85 19.14 -10.39
C GLY A 167 9.71 18.06 -9.31
N HIS A 168 9.88 18.40 -8.01
CA HIS A 168 9.68 17.45 -6.90
C HIS A 168 8.24 17.55 -6.38
N TYR A 169 7.39 16.59 -6.73
CA TYR A 169 5.98 16.60 -6.37
C TYR A 169 5.41 15.19 -6.14
N SER A 170 4.28 15.14 -5.44
CA SER A 170 3.45 13.95 -5.27
C SER A 170 1.99 14.33 -5.06
N THR A 171 1.12 13.34 -4.89
CA THR A 171 -0.30 13.51 -4.59
C THR A 171 -0.69 12.72 -3.35
N ALA A 172 -1.83 13.05 -2.71
CA ALA A 172 -2.33 12.25 -1.59
C ALA A 172 -2.68 10.83 -2.02
N ASN A 173 -3.15 10.63 -3.26
CA ASN A 173 -3.41 9.32 -3.84
C ASN A 173 -2.15 8.46 -3.93
N ASP A 174 -1.08 9.00 -4.49
CA ASP A 174 0.17 8.28 -4.71
C ASP A 174 0.87 7.97 -3.37
N LEU A 175 0.84 8.94 -2.45
CA LEU A 175 1.39 8.75 -1.11
C LEU A 175 0.63 7.70 -0.30
N LEU A 176 -0.69 7.56 -0.48
CA LEU A 176 -1.47 6.45 0.08
C LEU A 176 -0.99 5.10 -0.48
N ILE A 177 -0.81 5.00 -1.80
CA ILE A 177 -0.32 3.77 -2.45
C ILE A 177 1.05 3.42 -1.88
N LEU A 178 1.98 4.37 -1.84
CA LEU A 178 3.34 4.17 -1.32
C LEU A 178 3.34 3.73 0.15
N ALA A 179 2.55 4.40 1.00
CA ALA A 179 2.41 4.04 2.41
C ALA A 179 1.83 2.63 2.59
N SER A 180 0.81 2.27 1.79
CA SER A 180 0.19 0.95 1.81
C SER A 180 1.16 -0.14 1.34
N ARG A 181 1.96 0.13 0.29
CA ARG A 181 3.01 -0.79 -0.17
C ARG A 181 4.06 -1.01 0.90
N LEU A 182 4.56 0.07 1.52
CA LEU A 182 5.56 -0.03 2.60
C LEU A 182 5.07 -0.93 3.75
N LEU A 183 3.85 -0.74 4.19
CA LEU A 183 3.24 -1.49 5.27
C LEU A 183 3.02 -2.96 4.91
N ARG A 184 2.56 -3.23 3.67
CA ARG A 184 2.25 -4.58 3.18
C ARG A 184 3.49 -5.40 2.89
N ASP A 185 4.49 -4.78 2.23
CA ASP A 185 5.64 -5.49 1.69
C ASP A 185 6.77 -5.64 2.72
N PHE A 186 6.77 -4.78 3.77
CA PHE A 186 7.80 -4.72 4.83
C PHE A 186 7.20 -4.57 6.24
N PRO A 187 6.29 -5.45 6.68
CA PRO A 187 5.60 -5.29 7.98
C PRO A 187 6.55 -5.27 9.16
N GLU A 188 7.66 -6.03 9.13
CA GLU A 188 8.66 -6.04 10.19
C GLU A 188 9.41 -4.69 10.26
N GLN A 189 9.82 -4.15 9.11
CA GLN A 189 10.53 -2.87 9.05
C GLN A 189 9.60 -1.71 9.35
N TYR A 190 8.32 -1.85 9.01
CA TYR A 190 7.29 -0.85 9.30
C TYR A 190 7.16 -0.54 10.80
N ARG A 191 7.39 -1.51 11.69
CA ARG A 191 7.36 -1.30 13.16
C ARG A 191 8.28 -0.18 13.62
N ARG A 192 9.33 0.16 12.85
CA ARG A 192 10.26 1.26 13.13
C ARG A 192 9.59 2.63 13.11
N PHE A 193 8.48 2.77 12.36
CA PHE A 193 7.74 4.03 12.30
C PHE A 193 6.93 4.32 13.57
N ALA A 194 6.67 3.30 14.39
CA ALA A 194 6.03 3.44 15.71
C ALA A 194 7.02 3.85 16.82
N VAL A 195 8.33 3.84 16.54
CA VAL A 195 9.35 4.21 17.54
C VAL A 195 9.19 5.68 17.89
N ARG A 196 8.94 5.94 19.18
CA ARG A 196 8.67 7.30 19.71
C ARG A 196 9.92 8.12 19.87
N GLU A 197 11.03 7.48 20.26
CA GLU A 197 12.29 8.16 20.57
C GLU A 197 13.49 7.24 20.29
N PHE A 198 14.63 7.84 19.99
CA PHE A 198 15.92 7.16 19.97
C PHE A 198 17.01 8.09 20.47
N ALA A 199 18.15 7.52 20.87
CA ALA A 199 19.32 8.29 21.30
C ALA A 199 20.47 8.14 20.29
N TYR A 200 21.15 9.24 20.03
CA TYR A 200 22.40 9.27 19.25
C TYR A 200 23.37 10.26 19.90
N GLN A 201 24.60 9.83 20.20
CA GLN A 201 25.61 10.66 20.90
C GLN A 201 25.02 11.34 22.16
N GLU A 202 24.43 10.57 23.04
CA GLU A 202 23.78 11.02 24.28
C GLU A 202 22.57 11.97 24.08
N LEU A 203 22.31 12.38 22.83
CA LEU A 203 21.20 13.25 22.51
C LEU A 203 19.92 12.43 22.26
N LYS A 204 18.96 12.56 23.16
CA LYS A 204 17.63 11.97 23.01
C LYS A 204 16.84 12.73 21.95
N GLN A 205 16.29 12.02 20.98
CA GLN A 205 15.53 12.57 19.87
C GLN A 205 14.15 11.94 19.78
N TYR A 206 13.16 12.75 19.46
CA TYR A 206 11.75 12.34 19.45
C TYR A 206 11.20 12.25 18.04
N ASN A 207 10.29 11.30 17.84
CA ASN A 207 9.53 11.20 16.61
C ASN A 207 8.67 12.47 16.45
N ARG A 208 8.57 12.95 15.21
CA ARG A 208 7.80 14.15 14.89
C ARG A 208 6.31 13.90 14.70
N ASN A 209 5.88 12.66 14.71
CA ASN A 209 4.47 12.28 14.68
C ASN A 209 3.89 12.30 16.08
N ALA A 210 3.28 13.42 16.45
CA ALA A 210 2.70 13.60 17.78
C ALA A 210 1.54 12.64 18.09
N LEU A 211 0.90 12.05 17.05
CA LEU A 211 -0.17 11.08 17.25
C LEU A 211 0.30 9.81 17.96
N LEU A 212 1.57 9.43 17.86
CA LEU A 212 2.12 8.28 18.58
C LEU A 212 1.99 8.39 20.11
N TRP A 213 1.84 9.61 20.65
CA TRP A 213 1.64 9.83 22.09
C TRP A 213 0.18 10.06 22.47
N ARG A 214 -0.64 10.51 21.50
CA ARG A 214 -2.04 10.90 21.75
C ARG A 214 -3.01 9.74 21.56
N ASP A 215 -2.70 8.83 20.64
CA ASP A 215 -3.57 7.72 20.26
C ASP A 215 -2.75 6.43 20.19
N SER A 216 -3.03 5.51 21.10
CA SER A 216 -2.33 4.22 21.19
C SER A 216 -2.62 3.29 20.00
N SER A 217 -3.65 3.56 19.22
CA SER A 217 -3.95 2.82 17.98
C SER A 217 -3.08 3.25 16.80
N VAL A 218 -2.39 4.41 16.91
CA VAL A 218 -1.50 4.93 15.86
C VAL A 218 -0.13 4.28 15.95
N ASP A 219 0.33 3.72 14.83
CA ASP A 219 1.62 3.02 14.71
C ASP A 219 2.55 3.59 13.62
N GLY A 220 2.24 4.75 13.10
CA GLY A 220 3.04 5.43 12.07
C GLY A 220 2.30 6.61 11.45
N ILE A 221 2.74 7.16 10.35
CA ILE A 221 3.87 6.76 9.53
C ILE A 221 4.91 7.89 9.48
N LYS A 222 4.61 9.00 8.77
CA LYS A 222 5.65 9.99 8.47
C LYS A 222 5.10 11.42 8.44
N THR A 223 5.89 12.33 8.99
CA THR A 223 5.65 13.78 8.89
C THR A 223 6.53 14.40 7.81
N GLY A 224 6.03 15.48 7.22
CA GLY A 224 6.77 16.34 6.30
C GLY A 224 6.57 17.82 6.64
N ARG A 225 7.58 18.64 6.38
CA ARG A 225 7.47 20.11 6.42
C ARG A 225 8.54 20.73 5.56
N THR A 226 8.13 21.59 4.64
CA THR A 226 8.98 22.60 3.98
C THR A 226 8.18 23.90 3.87
N GLN A 227 8.81 24.95 3.37
CA GLN A 227 8.10 26.19 3.15
C GLN A 227 7.02 26.03 2.06
N GLN A 228 7.32 25.27 1.00
CA GLN A 228 6.41 25.02 -0.11
C GLN A 228 5.31 24.03 0.25
N ALA A 229 5.63 22.98 1.00
CA ALA A 229 4.69 21.91 1.33
C ALA A 229 3.72 22.26 2.46
N GLY A 230 4.04 23.23 3.33
CA GLY A 230 3.34 23.37 4.61
C GLY A 230 3.60 22.19 5.55
N PHE A 231 2.68 21.89 6.43
CA PHE A 231 2.78 20.76 7.37
C PHE A 231 2.01 19.56 6.84
N CYS A 232 2.70 18.42 6.71
CA CYS A 232 2.17 17.18 6.17
C CYS A 232 2.29 16.04 7.18
N LEU A 233 1.32 15.11 7.14
CA LEU A 233 1.33 13.88 7.94
C LEU A 233 0.63 12.76 7.16
N ILE A 234 1.27 11.61 7.09
CA ILE A 234 0.60 10.35 6.80
C ILE A 234 0.52 9.61 8.13
N ALA A 235 -0.69 9.33 8.59
CA ALA A 235 -0.95 8.60 9.82
C ALA A 235 -1.60 7.24 9.50
N SER A 236 -1.19 6.20 10.24
CA SER A 236 -1.83 4.90 10.23
C SER A 236 -2.27 4.54 11.64
N ALA A 237 -3.48 4.03 11.75
CA ALA A 237 -4.03 3.56 13.01
C ALA A 237 -4.78 2.24 12.79
N SER A 238 -4.77 1.36 13.82
CA SER A 238 -5.48 0.09 13.79
C SER A 238 -6.36 -0.06 15.02
N ARG A 239 -7.67 -0.26 14.81
CA ARG A 239 -8.67 -0.47 15.88
C ARG A 239 -9.57 -1.64 15.50
N ASN A 240 -9.70 -2.62 16.38
CA ASN A 240 -10.62 -3.76 16.22
C ASN A 240 -10.48 -4.49 14.87
N GLY A 241 -9.26 -4.70 14.42
CA GLY A 241 -8.97 -5.40 13.15
C GLY A 241 -9.15 -4.56 11.89
N MET A 242 -9.58 -3.30 11.98
CA MET A 242 -9.63 -2.35 10.87
C MET A 242 -8.42 -1.43 10.92
N ARG A 243 -7.72 -1.23 9.79
CA ARG A 243 -6.61 -0.29 9.67
C ARG A 243 -6.94 0.84 8.72
N LEU A 244 -6.79 2.07 9.20
CA LEU A 244 -6.98 3.28 8.40
C LEU A 244 -5.65 3.99 8.14
N ILE A 245 -5.56 4.59 6.96
CA ILE A 245 -4.46 5.50 6.59
C ILE A 245 -5.07 6.86 6.24
N ALA A 246 -4.64 7.89 6.96
CA ALA A 246 -4.98 9.29 6.69
C ALA A 246 -3.76 10.00 6.10
N VAL A 247 -3.92 10.61 4.93
CA VAL A 247 -2.92 11.44 4.27
C VAL A 247 -3.39 12.89 4.37
N VAL A 248 -2.63 13.76 5.05
CA VAL A 248 -2.92 15.18 5.24
C VAL A 248 -1.74 15.99 4.72
N LEU A 249 -1.96 16.86 3.73
CA LEU A 249 -0.92 17.67 3.08
C LEU A 249 -1.28 19.15 3.12
N GLY A 250 -0.30 19.98 3.44
CA GLY A 250 -0.44 21.44 3.38
C GLY A 250 -1.30 22.03 4.49
N ALA A 251 -1.24 21.49 5.71
CA ALA A 251 -1.78 22.16 6.88
C ALA A 251 -0.94 23.39 7.25
N ALA A 252 -1.55 24.36 7.93
CA ALA A 252 -0.91 25.62 8.26
C ALA A 252 0.21 25.48 9.33
N ASP A 253 -0.01 24.56 10.27
CA ASP A 253 0.91 24.32 11.38
C ASP A 253 0.90 22.84 11.85
N GLU A 254 1.70 22.57 12.87
CA GLU A 254 1.83 21.22 13.43
C GLU A 254 0.55 20.75 14.10
N ALA A 255 -0.12 21.61 14.83
CA ALA A 255 -1.38 21.29 15.50
C ALA A 255 -2.47 20.95 14.47
N GLY A 256 -2.52 21.74 13.38
CA GLY A 256 -3.46 21.55 12.27
C GLY A 256 -3.31 20.19 11.58
N ARG A 257 -2.07 19.75 11.23
CA ARG A 257 -1.88 18.43 10.62
C ARG A 257 -2.26 17.30 11.55
N VAL A 258 -2.00 17.45 12.88
CA VAL A 258 -2.35 16.44 13.89
C VAL A 258 -3.87 16.38 14.03
N SER A 259 -4.54 17.52 14.27
CA SER A 259 -5.99 17.59 14.43
C SER A 259 -6.74 17.11 13.19
N ALA A 260 -6.26 17.46 11.98
CA ALA A 260 -6.84 16.97 10.73
C ALA A 260 -6.77 15.45 10.63
N SER A 261 -5.62 14.86 10.99
CA SER A 261 -5.45 13.41 10.96
C SER A 261 -6.31 12.70 12.00
N GLU A 262 -6.40 13.22 13.23
CA GLU A 262 -7.29 12.71 14.29
C GLU A 262 -8.74 12.70 13.83
N GLN A 263 -9.24 13.83 13.31
CA GLN A 263 -10.63 13.95 12.84
C GLN A 263 -10.95 12.96 11.71
N LEU A 264 -10.04 12.77 10.76
CA LEU A 264 -10.21 11.82 9.67
C LEU A 264 -10.23 10.37 10.18
N LEU A 265 -9.28 9.99 11.04
CA LEU A 265 -9.23 8.65 11.61
C LEU A 265 -10.48 8.35 12.44
N ASP A 266 -10.88 9.27 13.32
CA ASP A 266 -12.08 9.11 14.15
C ASP A 266 -13.36 9.03 13.31
N TYR A 267 -13.46 9.83 12.23
CA TYR A 267 -14.57 9.71 11.28
C TYR A 267 -14.62 8.31 10.66
N GLY A 268 -13.49 7.81 10.16
CA GLY A 268 -13.44 6.49 9.55
C GLY A 268 -13.82 5.37 10.53
N PHE A 269 -13.19 5.33 11.70
CA PHE A 269 -13.49 4.30 12.70
C PHE A 269 -14.90 4.40 13.30
N ARG A 270 -15.48 5.58 13.35
CA ARG A 270 -16.85 5.78 13.87
C ARG A 270 -17.92 5.30 12.89
N HIS A 271 -17.73 5.56 11.61
CA HIS A 271 -18.79 5.39 10.63
C HIS A 271 -18.63 4.16 9.73
N PHE A 272 -17.43 3.57 9.67
CA PHE A 272 -17.14 2.43 8.82
C PHE A 272 -16.63 1.22 9.60
N GLU A 273 -16.77 0.07 9.01
CA GLU A 273 -16.16 -1.18 9.45
C GLU A 273 -15.65 -1.99 8.26
N THR A 274 -14.51 -2.64 8.43
CA THR A 274 -13.92 -3.53 7.43
C THR A 274 -14.04 -4.95 7.90
N ARG A 275 -14.46 -5.86 7.02
CA ARG A 275 -14.53 -7.28 7.30
C ARG A 275 -13.89 -8.09 6.20
N LEU A 276 -13.27 -9.18 6.60
CA LEU A 276 -12.83 -10.23 5.72
C LEU A 276 -14.07 -10.95 5.18
N VAL A 277 -14.24 -10.95 3.86
CA VAL A 277 -15.31 -11.67 3.16
C VAL A 277 -14.85 -13.08 2.81
N MET A 278 -13.58 -13.23 2.39
CA MET A 278 -13.02 -14.51 1.98
C MET A 278 -11.50 -14.52 2.13
N GLN A 279 -10.95 -15.62 2.60
CA GLN A 279 -9.50 -15.83 2.67
C GLN A 279 -8.92 -16.04 1.27
N GLY A 280 -7.64 -15.68 1.12
CA GLY A 280 -6.86 -16.05 -0.06
C GLY A 280 -6.22 -17.43 0.09
N GLY A 281 -6.05 -18.14 -1.04
CA GLY A 281 -5.41 -19.45 -1.06
C GLY A 281 -6.23 -20.61 -0.47
N GLU A 282 -7.44 -20.35 0.01
CA GLU A 282 -8.34 -21.38 0.56
C GLU A 282 -9.48 -21.69 -0.40
N PRO A 283 -9.97 -22.95 -0.42
CA PRO A 283 -11.10 -23.34 -1.25
C PRO A 283 -12.39 -22.59 -0.85
N ALA A 284 -12.90 -21.78 -1.76
CA ALA A 284 -14.16 -21.08 -1.61
C ALA A 284 -15.36 -21.88 -2.14
N THR A 285 -15.12 -22.65 -3.21
CA THR A 285 -16.08 -23.55 -3.84
C THR A 285 -15.34 -24.67 -4.58
N ARG A 286 -16.06 -25.71 -4.96
CA ARG A 286 -15.59 -26.77 -5.85
C ARG A 286 -16.49 -26.85 -7.06
N VAL A 287 -15.90 -27.02 -8.24
CA VAL A 287 -16.63 -27.08 -9.50
C VAL A 287 -16.20 -28.31 -10.28
N ARG A 288 -17.12 -28.85 -11.08
CA ARG A 288 -16.83 -29.99 -11.95
C ARG A 288 -15.86 -29.58 -13.06
N VAL A 289 -14.88 -30.44 -13.31
CA VAL A 289 -13.99 -30.36 -14.48
C VAL A 289 -14.24 -31.57 -15.39
N TRP A 290 -14.35 -31.30 -16.65
CA TRP A 290 -14.56 -32.30 -17.67
C TRP A 290 -13.25 -32.70 -18.33
N MET A 291 -13.16 -33.99 -18.74
CA MET A 291 -11.99 -34.56 -19.43
C MET A 291 -10.68 -34.47 -18.64
N GLY A 292 -10.74 -34.28 -17.34
CA GLY A 292 -9.60 -34.20 -16.42
C GLY A 292 -9.31 -35.50 -15.69
N GLU A 293 -8.09 -35.58 -15.13
CA GLU A 293 -7.72 -36.66 -14.21
C GLU A 293 -8.54 -36.58 -12.91
N ALA A 294 -8.86 -35.36 -12.46
CA ALA A 294 -9.76 -35.07 -11.37
C ALA A 294 -11.10 -34.52 -11.89
N SER A 295 -12.20 -34.99 -11.31
CA SER A 295 -13.56 -34.55 -11.65
C SER A 295 -13.98 -33.27 -10.99
N GLU A 296 -13.24 -32.78 -9.96
CA GLU A 296 -13.51 -31.55 -9.22
C GLU A 296 -12.26 -30.70 -9.09
N LEU A 297 -12.44 -29.38 -9.17
CA LEU A 297 -11.41 -28.39 -9.01
C LEU A 297 -11.78 -27.44 -7.86
N PRO A 298 -10.92 -27.30 -6.83
CA PRO A 298 -11.11 -26.28 -5.81
C PRO A 298 -10.78 -24.91 -6.39
N LEU A 299 -11.71 -23.97 -6.26
CA LEU A 299 -11.56 -22.58 -6.64
C LEU A 299 -11.44 -21.68 -5.41
N GLY A 300 -10.63 -20.64 -5.50
CA GLY A 300 -10.46 -19.66 -4.43
C GLY A 300 -9.99 -18.31 -4.95
N LEU A 301 -9.61 -17.46 -4.02
CA LEU A 301 -9.00 -16.16 -4.34
C LEU A 301 -7.47 -16.24 -4.19
N GLU A 302 -6.75 -15.49 -5.01
CA GLU A 302 -5.30 -15.36 -4.86
C GLU A 302 -4.91 -14.67 -3.55
N ARG A 303 -5.73 -13.67 -3.12
CA ARG A 303 -5.52 -12.86 -1.92
C ARG A 303 -6.80 -12.72 -1.12
N PRO A 304 -6.71 -12.42 0.20
CA PRO A 304 -7.88 -12.15 1.01
C PRO A 304 -8.71 -11.00 0.43
N LEU A 305 -10.03 -11.14 0.45
CA LEU A 305 -10.97 -10.10 0.07
C LEU A 305 -11.56 -9.46 1.33
N PHE A 306 -11.23 -8.19 1.53
CA PHE A 306 -11.84 -7.35 2.55
C PHE A 306 -12.83 -6.38 1.91
N VAL A 307 -13.89 -6.07 2.63
CA VAL A 307 -14.88 -5.06 2.22
C VAL A 307 -15.11 -4.09 3.37
N THR A 308 -15.04 -2.80 3.05
CA THR A 308 -15.35 -1.71 4.00
C THR A 308 -16.71 -1.11 3.66
N LEU A 309 -17.58 -1.07 4.65
CA LEU A 309 -18.96 -0.54 4.54
C LEU A 309 -19.27 0.39 5.70
N PRO A 310 -20.32 1.23 5.56
CA PRO A 310 -20.95 1.87 6.71
C PRO A 310 -21.30 0.83 7.78
N ARG A 311 -21.12 1.19 9.05
CA ARG A 311 -21.38 0.27 10.17
C ARG A 311 -22.79 -0.28 10.13
N GLY A 312 -22.91 -1.57 10.44
CA GLY A 312 -24.20 -2.28 10.48
C GLY A 312 -24.71 -2.78 9.14
N GLN A 313 -24.04 -2.48 8.03
CA GLN A 313 -24.50 -2.92 6.70
C GLN A 313 -23.95 -4.29 6.27
N HIS A 314 -22.97 -4.85 6.96
CA HIS A 314 -22.36 -6.12 6.57
C HIS A 314 -23.32 -7.32 6.55
N ALA A 315 -24.41 -7.28 7.31
CA ALA A 315 -25.44 -8.33 7.28
C ALA A 315 -26.17 -8.41 5.93
N GLN A 316 -26.09 -7.36 5.11
CA GLN A 316 -26.72 -7.28 3.79
C GLN A 316 -25.74 -7.68 2.66
N LEU A 317 -24.51 -8.08 3.00
CA LEU A 317 -23.55 -8.57 2.02
C LEU A 317 -23.93 -9.94 1.47
N HIS A 318 -23.93 -10.05 0.15
CA HIS A 318 -24.11 -11.29 -0.58
C HIS A 318 -22.93 -11.56 -1.48
N THR A 319 -22.54 -12.82 -1.54
CA THR A 319 -21.50 -13.29 -2.46
C THR A 319 -22.09 -14.21 -3.52
N ARG A 320 -21.63 -14.08 -4.75
CA ARG A 320 -22.04 -14.94 -5.86
C ARG A 320 -20.80 -15.41 -6.62
N PHE A 321 -20.73 -16.72 -6.83
CA PHE A 321 -19.73 -17.31 -7.71
C PHE A 321 -20.26 -17.32 -9.15
N ASP A 322 -19.50 -16.75 -10.06
CA ASP A 322 -19.74 -16.77 -11.50
C ASP A 322 -18.62 -17.52 -12.16
N VAL A 323 -18.86 -18.79 -12.41
CA VAL A 323 -17.90 -19.70 -13.04
C VAL A 323 -18.44 -20.05 -14.43
N GLY A 324 -17.58 -19.99 -15.45
CA GLY A 324 -17.94 -20.35 -16.82
C GLY A 324 -18.67 -21.71 -16.90
N GLN A 325 -19.55 -21.86 -17.86
CA GLN A 325 -20.49 -23.00 -17.92
C GLN A 325 -19.82 -24.39 -18.00
N LEU A 326 -18.62 -24.50 -18.55
CA LEU A 326 -17.92 -25.79 -18.73
C LEU A 326 -16.41 -25.62 -18.55
N LEU A 327 -15.88 -26.11 -17.45
CA LEU A 327 -14.44 -26.22 -17.25
C LEU A 327 -13.94 -27.54 -17.81
N THR A 328 -12.99 -27.47 -18.73
CA THR A 328 -12.39 -28.64 -19.40
C THR A 328 -10.90 -28.66 -19.15
N ALA A 329 -10.38 -29.81 -18.74
CA ALA A 329 -8.93 -30.01 -18.56
C ALA A 329 -8.17 -29.95 -19.91
N PRO A 330 -6.90 -29.54 -19.92
CA PRO A 330 -6.10 -29.21 -18.75
C PRO A 330 -6.38 -27.79 -18.23
N ILE A 331 -6.26 -27.60 -16.89
CA ILE A 331 -6.37 -26.31 -16.21
C ILE A 331 -5.13 -26.14 -15.34
N ALA A 332 -4.43 -25.03 -15.47
CA ALA A 332 -3.24 -24.77 -14.67
C ALA A 332 -3.59 -24.22 -13.28
N ALA A 333 -2.76 -24.53 -12.28
CA ALA A 333 -2.87 -23.85 -10.98
C ALA A 333 -2.68 -22.34 -11.15
N GLY A 334 -3.51 -21.51 -10.50
CA GLY A 334 -3.54 -20.06 -10.65
C GLY A 334 -4.29 -19.55 -11.88
N GLU A 335 -4.80 -20.44 -12.75
CA GLU A 335 -5.60 -20.04 -13.91
C GLU A 335 -6.93 -19.40 -13.46
N ARG A 336 -7.30 -18.29 -14.10
CA ARG A 336 -8.57 -17.60 -13.83
C ARG A 336 -9.71 -18.33 -14.52
N VAL A 337 -10.65 -18.81 -13.73
CA VAL A 337 -11.77 -19.64 -14.23
C VAL A 337 -13.15 -19.01 -13.98
N GLY A 338 -13.19 -17.86 -13.35
CA GLY A 338 -14.44 -17.17 -13.08
C GLY A 338 -14.24 -15.94 -12.20
N PHE A 339 -15.31 -15.51 -11.56
CA PHE A 339 -15.34 -14.35 -10.66
C PHE A 339 -16.15 -14.62 -9.41
N LEU A 340 -15.72 -14.01 -8.31
CA LEU A 340 -16.53 -13.81 -7.11
C LEU A 340 -17.12 -12.39 -7.17
N GLY A 341 -18.42 -12.27 -7.29
CA GLY A 341 -19.16 -11.03 -7.13
C GLY A 341 -19.54 -10.82 -5.66
N VAL A 342 -19.41 -9.58 -5.17
CA VAL A 342 -19.87 -9.15 -3.86
C VAL A 342 -20.85 -8.01 -4.05
N ALA A 343 -22.03 -8.11 -3.44
CA ALA A 343 -23.06 -7.08 -3.51
C ALA A 343 -23.62 -6.73 -2.12
N LEU A 344 -24.08 -5.51 -1.95
CA LEU A 344 -24.82 -5.03 -0.79
C LEU A 344 -26.30 -4.86 -1.21
N GLY A 345 -27.15 -5.77 -0.78
CA GLY A 345 -28.47 -5.91 -1.41
C GLY A 345 -28.29 -6.13 -2.92
N ASP A 346 -28.97 -5.32 -3.73
CA ASP A 346 -28.87 -5.41 -5.21
C ASP A 346 -27.68 -4.62 -5.81
N LYS A 347 -26.93 -3.88 -4.99
CA LYS A 347 -25.83 -3.03 -5.46
C LYS A 347 -24.51 -3.80 -5.50
N PRO A 348 -23.88 -4.03 -6.69
CA PRO A 348 -22.58 -4.64 -6.78
C PRO A 348 -21.52 -3.71 -6.15
N ILE A 349 -20.63 -4.30 -5.31
CA ILE A 349 -19.57 -3.56 -4.61
C ILE A 349 -18.18 -3.94 -5.15
N ALA A 350 -17.98 -5.25 -5.36
CA ALA A 350 -16.70 -5.77 -5.83
C ALA A 350 -16.92 -6.99 -6.73
N GLN A 351 -15.97 -7.18 -7.65
CA GLN A 351 -15.84 -8.39 -8.45
C GLN A 351 -14.37 -8.75 -8.51
N VAL A 352 -14.02 -9.96 -8.07
CA VAL A 352 -12.63 -10.42 -8.01
C VAL A 352 -12.47 -11.74 -8.74
N PRO A 353 -11.32 -11.99 -9.41
CA PRO A 353 -11.09 -13.26 -10.11
C PRO A 353 -11.09 -14.45 -9.15
N LEU A 354 -11.75 -15.53 -9.57
CA LEU A 354 -11.60 -16.86 -9.00
C LEU A 354 -10.50 -17.60 -9.77
N ILE A 355 -9.59 -18.22 -9.04
CA ILE A 355 -8.49 -18.99 -9.59
C ILE A 355 -8.61 -20.46 -9.23
N ALA A 356 -8.05 -21.32 -10.08
CA ALA A 356 -7.80 -22.72 -9.79
C ALA A 356 -6.73 -22.84 -8.71
N LEU A 357 -7.05 -23.48 -7.57
CA LEU A 357 -6.08 -23.66 -6.47
C LEU A 357 -5.12 -24.83 -6.69
N SER A 358 -5.44 -25.71 -7.63
CA SER A 358 -4.58 -26.80 -8.07
C SER A 358 -4.67 -26.97 -9.58
N ALA A 359 -3.67 -27.59 -10.19
CA ALA A 359 -3.77 -28.00 -11.59
C ALA A 359 -4.69 -29.22 -11.72
N VAL A 360 -5.33 -29.37 -12.88
CA VAL A 360 -6.02 -30.59 -13.31
C VAL A 360 -5.51 -30.94 -14.71
N ASP A 361 -4.75 -32.02 -14.80
CA ASP A 361 -4.23 -32.50 -16.08
C ASP A 361 -5.30 -33.26 -16.89
N THR A 362 -5.02 -33.48 -18.15
CA THR A 362 -5.94 -34.20 -19.06
C THR A 362 -6.09 -35.65 -18.62
N GLY A 363 -7.32 -36.10 -18.42
CA GLY A 363 -7.65 -37.45 -18.07
C GLY A 363 -7.30 -38.49 -19.15
N ASN A 364 -7.28 -39.77 -18.77
CA ASN A 364 -7.02 -40.85 -19.71
C ASN A 364 -8.14 -40.98 -20.78
N ILE A 365 -7.90 -41.82 -21.80
CA ILE A 365 -8.82 -41.95 -22.95
C ILE A 365 -10.22 -42.36 -22.51
N LEU A 366 -10.34 -43.24 -21.50
CA LEU A 366 -11.63 -43.77 -21.01
C LEU A 366 -12.40 -42.68 -20.26
N GLN A 367 -11.74 -41.90 -19.41
CA GLN A 367 -12.35 -40.76 -18.70
C GLN A 367 -12.88 -39.73 -19.69
N ARG A 368 -12.06 -39.34 -20.67
CA ARG A 368 -12.48 -38.39 -21.71
C ARG A 368 -13.63 -38.88 -22.58
N ALA A 369 -13.66 -40.18 -22.93
CA ALA A 369 -14.76 -40.75 -23.68
C ALA A 369 -16.06 -40.74 -22.87
N PHE A 370 -15.98 -41.10 -21.60
CA PHE A 370 -17.12 -41.10 -20.68
C PHE A 370 -17.68 -39.69 -20.48
N ASP A 371 -16.81 -38.69 -20.24
CA ASP A 371 -17.21 -37.29 -20.08
C ASP A 371 -17.84 -36.73 -21.36
N ARG A 372 -17.34 -37.10 -22.56
CA ARG A 372 -17.94 -36.67 -23.84
C ARG A 372 -19.38 -37.21 -23.99
N ILE A 373 -19.62 -38.47 -23.61
CA ILE A 373 -20.97 -39.07 -23.65
C ILE A 373 -21.91 -38.31 -22.71
N GLN A 374 -21.44 -37.97 -21.47
CA GLN A 374 -22.25 -37.26 -20.51
C GLN A 374 -22.55 -35.81 -20.96
N LEU A 375 -21.57 -35.14 -21.59
CA LEU A 375 -21.78 -33.79 -22.15
C LEU A 375 -22.77 -33.77 -23.32
N TRP A 376 -22.81 -34.87 -24.10
CA TRP A 376 -23.75 -34.96 -25.23
C TRP A 376 -25.18 -35.27 -24.78
N ALA A 377 -25.35 -35.81 -23.56
CA ALA A 377 -26.64 -36.17 -22.97
C ALA A 377 -27.29 -35.01 -22.13
N GLN A 378 -26.61 -33.88 -21.95
CA GLN A 378 -27.13 -32.65 -21.31
C GLN A 378 -27.66 -31.66 -22.35
#